data_917d1842542c19e69cc2230ba46b40f6
#
_entry.id   917d1842542c19e69cc2230ba46b40f6
#
_cell.length_a   1.000
_cell.length_b   1.000
_cell.length_c   1.000
_cell.angle_alpha   90.00
_cell.angle_beta   90.00
_cell.angle_gamma   90.00
#
_symmetry.space_group_name_H-M   'P 1'
#
loop_
_entity.id
_entity.type
_entity.pdbx_description
1 polymer ?
#
loop_
_entity_poly.entity_id
_entity_poly.type
_entity_poly.pdbx_seq_one_letter_code
_entity_poly.pdbx_strand_id
1 'polypeptide(L)'
;MPLRFFDTFINFRPLIGLILLFIPSLIICIYGYFNAKSTKVQKITLKNQKYSGKIKILHLSDIHLGPIYQYESSQKIVNEINSLNPDIVIITGDFVDGTLKISQEMLNPFDTLTIPILYVSGNHEVMYGKEEFLKLISNTRIKHIGNSNYEYKNVNFIGADWEDDLDSIIYKNKDNNNVNVLVAHAPLKFPSDLIDSNIFLMLCGHTHGGQLFPFNVFAYFFNRCFKGLYSTTDEKNPRFVYVSEGVNTAMVPMRVGSHRIFGLITIEGEKKIDEKMDNFNEKMDEKNNLIESNNFDEKY
;
A
#
# COMPACT_ATOMS: atom_id res chain seq x y z
N MET A 1 -40.63 -33.89 23.26
CA MET A 1 -41.21 -33.30 22.04
C MET A 1 -40.23 -32.40 21.26
N PRO A 2 -38.91 -32.59 21.26
CA PRO A 2 -37.97 -31.84 20.43
C PRO A 2 -37.50 -32.55 19.14
N LEU A 3 -37.77 -33.85 18.97
CA LEU A 3 -37.24 -34.62 17.80
C LEU A 3 -38.00 -34.41 16.49
N ARG A 4 -39.25 -33.90 16.53
CA ARG A 4 -40.04 -33.66 15.32
C ARG A 4 -39.63 -32.40 14.53
N PHE A 5 -38.87 -31.49 15.14
CA PHE A 5 -38.35 -30.32 14.42
C PHE A 5 -37.17 -30.67 13.48
N PHE A 6 -36.39 -31.69 13.81
CA PHE A 6 -35.29 -32.17 12.97
C PHE A 6 -35.77 -32.97 11.77
N ASP A 7 -36.84 -33.74 11.90
CA ASP A 7 -37.38 -34.56 10.78
C ASP A 7 -37.99 -33.69 9.67
N THR A 8 -38.44 -32.49 9.96
CA THR A 8 -38.99 -31.57 8.93
C THR A 8 -37.90 -30.92 8.09
N PHE A 9 -36.69 -30.80 8.61
CA PHE A 9 -35.53 -30.28 7.86
C PHE A 9 -34.88 -31.32 6.95
N ILE A 10 -35.02 -32.61 7.24
CA ILE A 10 -34.39 -33.70 6.46
C ILE A 10 -35.21 -34.05 5.23
N ASN A 11 -36.48 -33.63 5.12
CA ASN A 11 -37.34 -33.82 3.95
C ASN A 11 -37.19 -32.72 2.87
N PHE A 12 -36.10 -31.95 2.86
CA PHE A 12 -35.72 -31.18 1.68
C PHE A 12 -35.49 -32.13 0.53
N ARG A 13 -36.30 -32.01 -0.53
CA ARG A 13 -36.04 -32.76 -1.76
C ARG A 13 -34.60 -32.47 -2.17
N PRO A 14 -33.77 -33.51 -2.40
CA PRO A 14 -32.31 -33.29 -2.65
C PRO A 14 -32.04 -32.27 -3.76
N LEU A 15 -32.96 -32.21 -4.74
CA LEU A 15 -32.87 -31.23 -5.83
C LEU A 15 -33.01 -29.77 -5.34
N ILE A 16 -33.91 -29.48 -4.39
CA ILE A 16 -34.09 -28.12 -3.83
C ILE A 16 -32.86 -27.73 -3.02
N GLY A 17 -32.31 -28.64 -2.22
CA GLY A 17 -31.06 -28.42 -1.48
C GLY A 17 -29.90 -28.15 -2.42
N LEU A 18 -29.77 -28.89 -3.51
CA LEU A 18 -28.74 -28.66 -4.54
C LEU A 18 -28.89 -27.30 -5.19
N ILE A 19 -30.10 -26.87 -5.56
CA ILE A 19 -30.38 -25.55 -6.15
C ILE A 19 -30.03 -24.44 -5.16
N LEU A 20 -30.42 -24.57 -3.89
CA LEU A 20 -30.15 -23.57 -2.84
C LEU A 20 -28.65 -23.40 -2.52
N LEU A 21 -27.84 -24.42 -2.76
CA LEU A 21 -26.39 -24.35 -2.61
C LEU A 21 -25.70 -23.89 -3.91
N PHE A 22 -26.11 -24.42 -5.05
CA PHE A 22 -25.45 -24.17 -6.33
C PHE A 22 -25.65 -22.73 -6.83
N ILE A 23 -26.87 -22.20 -6.77
CA ILE A 23 -27.18 -20.88 -7.31
C ILE A 23 -26.43 -19.76 -6.53
N PRO A 24 -26.47 -19.69 -5.17
CA PRO A 24 -25.69 -18.71 -4.44
C PRO A 24 -24.18 -18.84 -4.66
N SER A 25 -23.67 -20.08 -4.72
CA SER A 25 -22.25 -20.33 -4.98
C SER A 25 -21.83 -19.80 -6.35
N LEU A 26 -22.63 -20.03 -7.38
CA LEU A 26 -22.39 -19.53 -8.73
C LEU A 26 -22.42 -17.98 -8.76
N ILE A 27 -23.39 -17.37 -8.08
CA ILE A 27 -23.47 -15.89 -7.97
C ILE A 27 -22.22 -15.33 -7.29
N ILE A 28 -21.77 -15.96 -6.19
CA ILE A 28 -20.55 -15.55 -5.48
C ILE A 28 -19.30 -15.69 -6.38
N CYS A 29 -19.21 -16.80 -7.15
CA CYS A 29 -18.11 -17.00 -8.09
C CYS A 29 -18.09 -15.93 -9.20
N ILE A 30 -19.24 -15.65 -9.80
CA ILE A 30 -19.38 -14.61 -10.83
C ILE A 30 -19.02 -13.24 -10.25
N TYR A 31 -19.59 -12.88 -9.11
CA TYR A 31 -19.26 -11.64 -8.40
C TYR A 31 -17.75 -11.54 -8.11
N GLY A 32 -17.18 -12.60 -7.50
CA GLY A 32 -15.77 -12.62 -7.11
C GLY A 32 -14.82 -12.48 -8.30
N TYR A 33 -15.16 -13.09 -9.44
CA TYR A 33 -14.39 -12.95 -10.67
C TYR A 33 -14.41 -11.53 -11.23
N PHE A 34 -15.56 -10.87 -11.31
CA PHE A 34 -15.65 -9.50 -11.77
C PHE A 34 -15.04 -8.51 -10.78
N ASN A 35 -15.20 -8.73 -9.48
CA ASN A 35 -14.59 -7.91 -8.44
C ASN A 35 -13.05 -7.97 -8.49
N ALA A 36 -12.46 -9.15 -8.77
CA ALA A 36 -11.01 -9.30 -8.95
C ALA A 36 -10.45 -8.51 -10.14
N LYS A 37 -11.27 -8.21 -11.15
CA LYS A 37 -10.91 -7.42 -12.33
C LYS A 37 -11.16 -5.91 -12.17
N SER A 38 -11.94 -5.52 -11.17
CA SER A 38 -12.31 -4.13 -10.92
C SER A 38 -11.26 -3.44 -10.07
N THR A 39 -10.49 -2.55 -10.66
CA THR A 39 -9.47 -1.76 -9.95
C THR A 39 -10.09 -0.67 -9.10
N LYS A 40 -9.63 -0.54 -7.86
CA LYS A 40 -9.90 0.61 -6.99
C LYS A 40 -8.60 1.36 -6.73
N VAL A 41 -8.63 2.67 -6.87
CA VAL A 41 -7.52 3.55 -6.49
C VAL A 41 -7.79 4.10 -5.10
N GLN A 42 -6.97 3.69 -4.15
CA GLN A 42 -7.02 4.23 -2.78
C GLN A 42 -6.09 5.43 -2.69
N LYS A 43 -6.66 6.63 -2.59
CA LYS A 43 -5.91 7.89 -2.47
C LYS A 43 -5.73 8.24 -1.00
N ILE A 44 -4.47 8.45 -0.58
CA ILE A 44 -4.08 8.78 0.79
C ILE A 44 -3.15 9.99 0.73
N THR A 45 -3.38 10.97 1.60
CA THR A 45 -2.47 12.12 1.76
C THR A 45 -1.94 12.12 3.19
N LEU A 46 -0.62 12.09 3.32
CA LEU A 46 0.09 12.11 4.59
C LEU A 46 0.91 13.39 4.69
N LYS A 47 0.80 14.08 5.82
CA LYS A 47 1.58 15.29 6.11
C LYS A 47 2.81 14.94 6.94
N ASN A 48 3.93 15.54 6.60
CA ASN A 48 5.18 15.40 7.36
C ASN A 48 5.83 16.77 7.55
N GLN A 49 6.06 17.16 8.80
CA GLN A 49 6.61 18.49 9.16
C GLN A 49 8.05 18.70 8.68
N LYS A 50 8.81 17.61 8.53
CA LYS A 50 10.21 17.66 8.05
C LYS A 50 10.32 17.72 6.53
N TYR A 51 9.24 17.45 5.81
CA TYR A 51 9.21 17.42 4.35
C TYR A 51 8.83 18.80 3.79
N SER A 52 9.63 19.31 2.87
CA SER A 52 9.38 20.63 2.25
C SER A 52 8.79 20.54 0.83
N GLY A 53 8.43 19.33 0.39
CA GLY A 53 7.97 19.06 -0.96
C GLY A 53 6.60 18.41 -1.04
N LYS A 54 6.35 17.84 -2.22
CA LYS A 54 5.22 16.97 -2.49
C LYS A 54 5.67 15.84 -3.39
N ILE A 55 5.35 14.60 -3.02
CA ILE A 55 5.64 13.40 -3.82
C ILE A 55 4.40 12.52 -3.89
N LYS A 56 4.06 12.05 -5.10
CA LYS A 56 3.03 11.04 -5.34
C LYS A 56 3.67 9.68 -5.56
N ILE A 57 3.46 8.78 -4.64
CA ILE A 57 3.95 7.40 -4.65
C ILE A 57 2.81 6.50 -5.08
N LEU A 58 2.99 5.74 -6.15
CA LEU A 58 2.08 4.66 -6.49
C LEU A 58 2.62 3.36 -5.89
N HIS A 59 1.90 2.82 -4.92
CA HIS A 59 2.22 1.57 -4.28
C HIS A 59 1.45 0.42 -4.92
N LEU A 60 2.17 -0.57 -5.42
CA LEU A 60 1.69 -1.82 -5.96
C LEU A 60 2.28 -2.98 -5.13
N SER A 61 1.55 -4.07 -5.02
CA SER A 61 1.98 -5.30 -4.37
C SER A 61 1.27 -6.49 -4.99
N ASP A 62 1.84 -7.66 -4.86
CA ASP A 62 1.15 -8.91 -5.21
C ASP A 62 0.67 -8.90 -6.68
N ILE A 63 1.61 -8.69 -7.61
CA ILE A 63 1.36 -8.66 -9.06
C ILE A 63 1.13 -10.05 -9.62
N HIS A 64 1.82 -11.07 -9.06
CA HIS A 64 1.65 -12.49 -9.37
C HIS A 64 1.67 -12.81 -10.87
N LEU A 65 2.67 -12.31 -11.61
CA LEU A 65 2.87 -12.72 -13.01
C LEU A 65 3.16 -14.23 -13.06
N GLY A 66 2.45 -14.92 -13.93
CA GLY A 66 2.55 -16.36 -14.05
C GLY A 66 1.42 -16.95 -14.90
N PRO A 67 0.89 -18.12 -14.56
CA PRO A 67 -0.09 -18.83 -15.40
C PRO A 67 -1.36 -18.02 -15.69
N ILE A 68 -1.83 -17.25 -14.71
CA ILE A 68 -3.12 -16.51 -14.79
C ILE A 68 -2.89 -15.09 -15.32
N TYR A 69 -1.83 -14.42 -14.85
CA TYR A 69 -1.52 -13.03 -15.18
C TYR A 69 -0.26 -12.97 -16.01
N GLN A 70 -0.42 -12.70 -17.30
CA GLN A 70 0.64 -12.69 -18.29
C GLN A 70 0.89 -11.27 -18.83
N TYR A 71 1.47 -11.16 -20.00
CA TYR A 71 1.83 -9.90 -20.66
C TYR A 71 0.70 -8.86 -20.65
N GLU A 72 -0.52 -9.27 -20.94
CA GLU A 72 -1.68 -8.37 -20.97
C GLU A 72 -2.01 -7.78 -19.59
N SER A 73 -1.71 -8.52 -18.52
CA SER A 73 -1.84 -8.00 -17.15
C SER A 73 -0.82 -6.90 -16.88
N SER A 74 0.44 -7.11 -17.27
CA SER A 74 1.51 -6.11 -17.17
C SER A 74 1.16 -4.84 -17.95
N GLN A 75 0.68 -5.01 -19.18
CA GLN A 75 0.27 -3.88 -20.03
C GLN A 75 -0.89 -3.07 -19.41
N LYS A 76 -1.88 -3.74 -18.83
CA LYS A 76 -2.97 -3.06 -18.11
C LYS A 76 -2.47 -2.30 -16.89
N ILE A 77 -1.59 -2.91 -16.09
CA ILE A 77 -0.99 -2.26 -14.92
C ILE A 77 -0.24 -1.00 -15.35
N VAL A 78 0.58 -1.08 -16.40
CA VAL A 78 1.34 0.06 -16.92
C VAL A 78 0.42 1.17 -17.44
N ASN A 79 -0.67 0.83 -18.13
CA ASN A 79 -1.66 1.81 -18.58
C ASN A 79 -2.33 2.53 -17.39
N GLU A 80 -2.64 1.80 -16.31
CA GLU A 80 -3.19 2.37 -15.08
C GLU A 80 -2.15 3.26 -14.36
N ILE A 81 -0.87 2.87 -14.30
CA ILE A 81 0.22 3.71 -13.77
C ILE A 81 0.28 5.04 -14.52
N ASN A 82 0.31 5.00 -15.87
CA ASN A 82 0.36 6.19 -16.70
C ASN A 82 -0.85 7.11 -16.46
N SER A 83 -2.05 6.54 -16.30
CA SER A 83 -3.28 7.34 -16.05
C SER A 83 -3.27 8.06 -14.69
N LEU A 84 -2.61 7.48 -13.68
CA LEU A 84 -2.50 8.03 -12.33
C LEU A 84 -1.37 9.08 -12.21
N ASN A 85 -0.44 9.09 -13.15
CA ASN A 85 0.68 10.02 -13.22
C ASN A 85 1.40 10.20 -11.86
N PRO A 86 1.98 9.13 -11.28
CA PRO A 86 2.76 9.22 -10.05
C PRO A 86 4.17 9.76 -10.32
N ASP A 87 4.87 10.18 -9.28
CA ASP A 87 6.29 10.54 -9.35
C ASP A 87 7.20 9.31 -9.33
N ILE A 88 6.78 8.26 -8.65
CA ILE A 88 7.52 7.01 -8.44
C ILE A 88 6.56 5.85 -8.23
N VAL A 89 6.95 4.65 -8.65
CA VAL A 89 6.25 3.39 -8.39
C VAL A 89 7.06 2.57 -7.39
N ILE A 90 6.39 2.04 -6.37
CA ILE A 90 6.97 1.13 -5.37
C ILE A 90 6.24 -0.20 -5.47
N ILE A 91 6.98 -1.30 -5.66
CA ILE A 91 6.45 -2.66 -5.74
C ILE A 91 6.97 -3.45 -4.54
N THR A 92 6.05 -3.82 -3.63
CA THR A 92 6.38 -4.50 -2.38
C THR A 92 6.23 -6.01 -2.48
N GLY A 93 6.95 -6.64 -3.42
CA GLY A 93 7.06 -8.10 -3.52
C GLY A 93 5.91 -8.81 -4.20
N ASP A 94 6.07 -10.12 -4.31
CA ASP A 94 5.16 -11.03 -5.00
C ASP A 94 4.85 -10.55 -6.42
N PHE A 95 5.92 -10.19 -7.13
CA PHE A 95 5.84 -9.78 -8.54
C PHE A 95 5.50 -10.97 -9.43
N VAL A 96 6.02 -12.14 -9.07
CA VAL A 96 5.76 -13.43 -9.72
C VAL A 96 4.87 -14.32 -8.86
N ASP A 97 4.15 -15.25 -9.50
CA ASP A 97 3.29 -16.22 -8.81
C ASP A 97 4.11 -17.33 -8.12
N GLY A 98 5.34 -17.56 -8.56
CA GLY A 98 6.25 -18.56 -7.97
C GLY A 98 6.07 -19.98 -8.48
N THR A 99 4.98 -20.32 -9.16
CA THR A 99 4.66 -21.69 -9.59
C THR A 99 5.27 -22.08 -10.93
N LEU A 100 5.35 -21.14 -11.87
CA LEU A 100 5.93 -21.34 -13.19
C LEU A 100 6.90 -20.21 -13.54
N LYS A 101 7.87 -20.54 -14.40
CA LYS A 101 8.82 -19.54 -14.91
C LYS A 101 8.11 -18.58 -15.86
N ILE A 102 8.41 -17.30 -15.72
CA ILE A 102 7.91 -16.25 -16.61
C ILE A 102 8.95 -15.93 -17.69
N SER A 103 8.50 -15.37 -18.81
CA SER A 103 9.39 -14.84 -19.85
C SER A 103 9.73 -13.36 -19.59
N GLN A 104 10.89 -12.93 -20.12
CA GLN A 104 11.29 -11.52 -20.09
C GLN A 104 10.21 -10.61 -20.71
N GLU A 105 9.52 -11.10 -21.74
CA GLU A 105 8.46 -10.37 -22.44
C GLU A 105 7.35 -9.89 -21.49
N MET A 106 7.02 -10.66 -20.43
CA MET A 106 6.00 -10.25 -19.45
C MET A 106 6.40 -9.01 -18.66
N LEU A 107 7.70 -8.68 -18.60
CA LEU A 107 8.23 -7.50 -17.90
C LEU A 107 8.39 -6.28 -18.82
N ASN A 108 8.47 -6.48 -20.14
CA ASN A 108 8.73 -5.41 -21.12
C ASN A 108 7.77 -4.20 -21.01
N PRO A 109 6.46 -4.36 -20.69
CA PRO A 109 5.59 -3.20 -20.53
C PRO A 109 6.10 -2.19 -19.50
N PHE A 110 6.73 -2.63 -18.41
CA PHE A 110 7.27 -1.75 -17.38
C PHE A 110 8.43 -0.88 -17.89
N ASP A 111 9.16 -1.30 -18.93
CA ASP A 111 10.25 -0.53 -19.53
C ASP A 111 9.77 0.71 -20.30
N THR A 112 8.49 0.79 -20.62
CA THR A 112 7.89 1.97 -21.24
C THR A 112 7.68 3.14 -20.27
N LEU A 113 7.74 2.87 -18.95
CA LEU A 113 7.62 3.89 -17.92
C LEU A 113 8.92 4.70 -17.82
N THR A 114 8.80 6.03 -17.74
CA THR A 114 9.94 6.95 -17.60
C THR A 114 10.26 7.34 -16.17
N ILE A 115 9.33 7.06 -15.26
CA ILE A 115 9.47 7.32 -13.81
C ILE A 115 10.25 6.19 -13.12
N PRO A 116 10.86 6.44 -11.96
CA PRO A 116 11.52 5.38 -11.19
C PRO A 116 10.54 4.31 -10.75
N ILE A 117 10.97 3.05 -10.82
CA ILE A 117 10.24 1.88 -10.32
C ILE A 117 11.17 1.17 -9.34
N LEU A 118 10.79 1.12 -8.06
CA LEU A 118 11.53 0.41 -7.02
C LEU A 118 10.81 -0.88 -6.65
N TYR A 119 11.58 -1.90 -6.34
CA TYR A 119 11.08 -3.23 -6.05
C TYR A 119 11.85 -3.89 -4.90
N VAL A 120 11.15 -4.63 -4.06
CA VAL A 120 11.68 -5.60 -3.09
C VAL A 120 11.03 -6.95 -3.30
N SER A 121 11.69 -8.05 -2.90
CA SER A 121 11.15 -9.40 -3.06
C SER A 121 10.13 -9.76 -1.96
N GLY A 122 9.15 -10.59 -2.33
CA GLY A 122 8.22 -11.26 -1.42
C GLY A 122 8.53 -12.76 -1.29
N ASN A 123 7.64 -13.51 -0.66
CA ASN A 123 7.81 -14.94 -0.48
C ASN A 123 7.66 -15.74 -1.78
N HIS A 124 6.91 -15.24 -2.76
CA HIS A 124 6.75 -15.90 -4.05
C HIS A 124 8.01 -15.82 -4.91
N GLU A 125 8.84 -14.79 -4.74
CA GLU A 125 10.17 -14.76 -5.36
C GLU A 125 11.10 -15.81 -4.81
N VAL A 126 11.04 -16.13 -3.51
CA VAL A 126 11.80 -17.24 -2.93
C VAL A 126 11.34 -18.58 -3.52
N MET A 127 10.03 -18.79 -3.69
CA MET A 127 9.48 -19.98 -4.34
C MET A 127 9.88 -20.09 -5.82
N TYR A 128 9.94 -18.97 -6.52
CA TYR A 128 10.36 -18.88 -7.93
C TYR A 128 11.84 -19.18 -8.11
N GLY A 129 12.67 -18.81 -7.14
CA GLY A 129 14.12 -18.70 -7.20
C GLY A 129 14.54 -17.23 -7.34
N LYS A 130 14.74 -16.57 -6.19
CA LYS A 130 15.00 -15.12 -6.09
C LYS A 130 16.09 -14.63 -7.05
N GLU A 131 17.25 -15.31 -7.07
CA GLU A 131 18.37 -14.95 -7.92
C GLU A 131 18.04 -15.03 -9.42
N GLU A 132 17.22 -15.99 -9.81
CA GLU A 132 16.77 -16.14 -11.19
C GLU A 132 15.83 -15.02 -11.60
N PHE A 133 14.89 -14.63 -10.70
CA PHE A 133 14.01 -13.51 -10.96
C PHE A 133 14.77 -12.18 -10.99
N LEU A 134 15.74 -11.98 -10.11
CA LEU A 134 16.57 -10.77 -10.13
C LEU A 134 17.38 -10.63 -11.41
N LYS A 135 17.77 -11.73 -12.07
CA LYS A 135 18.38 -11.66 -13.41
C LYS A 135 17.42 -11.16 -14.47
N LEU A 136 16.12 -11.53 -14.40
CA LEU A 136 15.10 -10.97 -15.29
C LEU A 136 14.89 -9.48 -15.00
N ILE A 137 14.77 -9.08 -13.74
CA ILE A 137 14.61 -7.69 -13.31
C ILE A 137 15.81 -6.84 -13.77
N SER A 138 17.05 -7.35 -13.69
CA SER A 138 18.25 -6.60 -14.10
C SER A 138 18.27 -6.20 -15.59
N ASN A 139 17.46 -6.85 -16.44
CA ASN A 139 17.27 -6.51 -17.84
C ASN A 139 16.14 -5.50 -18.07
N THR A 140 15.60 -4.91 -17.01
CA THR A 140 14.50 -3.93 -17.04
C THR A 140 14.90 -2.63 -16.37
N ARG A 141 13.99 -1.62 -16.42
CA ARG A 141 14.16 -0.36 -15.69
C ARG A 141 13.76 -0.46 -14.22
N ILE A 142 13.26 -1.61 -13.76
CA ILE A 142 12.86 -1.85 -12.37
C ILE A 142 14.13 -1.98 -11.52
N LYS A 143 14.24 -1.14 -10.49
CA LYS A 143 15.38 -1.16 -9.59
C LYS A 143 15.06 -1.97 -8.34
N HIS A 144 15.75 -3.09 -8.17
CA HIS A 144 15.74 -3.84 -6.92
C HIS A 144 16.48 -3.06 -5.83
N ILE A 145 15.83 -2.87 -4.68
CA ILE A 145 16.37 -2.13 -3.52
C ILE A 145 16.43 -2.96 -2.23
N GLY A 146 16.27 -4.29 -2.32
CA GLY A 146 16.45 -5.17 -1.16
C GLY A 146 17.80 -4.97 -0.49
N ASN A 147 17.82 -4.90 0.84
CA ASN A 147 19.00 -4.62 1.68
C ASN A 147 19.76 -3.34 1.29
N SER A 148 19.06 -2.34 0.76
CA SER A 148 19.64 -1.05 0.38
C SER A 148 18.61 0.07 0.48
N ASN A 149 19.00 1.28 0.08
CA ASN A 149 18.09 2.41 -0.02
C ASN A 149 18.18 3.12 -1.37
N TYR A 150 17.17 3.93 -1.63
CA TYR A 150 17.10 4.80 -2.79
C TYR A 150 16.49 6.15 -2.41
N GLU A 151 17.20 7.22 -2.71
CA GLU A 151 16.73 8.57 -2.44
C GLU A 151 16.08 9.18 -3.69
N TYR A 152 14.90 9.76 -3.50
CA TYR A 152 14.20 10.47 -4.55
C TYR A 152 13.33 11.59 -3.95
N LYS A 153 13.49 12.81 -4.44
CA LYS A 153 12.75 14.01 -3.97
C LYS A 153 12.80 14.18 -2.44
N ASN A 154 13.94 14.01 -1.81
CA ASN A 154 14.16 14.09 -0.36
C ASN A 154 13.34 13.07 0.46
N VAL A 155 12.98 11.96 -0.16
CA VAL A 155 12.42 10.79 0.49
C VAL A 155 13.41 9.64 0.32
N ASN A 156 13.77 9.00 1.43
CA ASN A 156 14.65 7.85 1.48
C ASN A 156 13.82 6.57 1.55
N PHE A 157 13.79 5.80 0.48
CA PHE A 157 13.12 4.51 0.39
C PHE A 157 14.06 3.41 0.82
N ILE A 158 13.79 2.76 1.95
CA ILE A 158 14.59 1.69 2.53
C ILE A 158 13.95 0.37 2.16
N GLY A 159 14.62 -0.46 1.37
CA GLY A 159 14.12 -1.73 0.89
C GLY A 159 14.59 -2.90 1.73
N ALA A 160 13.65 -3.76 2.12
CA ALA A 160 13.92 -5.04 2.76
C ALA A 160 13.26 -6.17 1.97
N ASP A 161 14.01 -7.17 1.59
CA ASP A 161 13.52 -8.39 0.97
C ASP A 161 12.85 -9.31 2.00
N TRP A 162 12.13 -10.32 1.55
CA TRP A 162 11.36 -11.22 2.39
C TRP A 162 12.15 -11.84 3.56
N GLU A 163 13.41 -12.21 3.33
CA GLU A 163 14.24 -12.90 4.31
C GLU A 163 15.11 -11.97 5.16
N ASP A 164 15.04 -10.66 4.91
CA ASP A 164 15.88 -9.68 5.59
C ASP A 164 15.38 -9.39 7.03
N ASP A 165 16.32 -9.13 7.93
CA ASP A 165 16.02 -8.58 9.25
C ASP A 165 15.73 -7.08 9.15
N LEU A 166 14.46 -6.71 9.34
CA LEU A 166 13.98 -5.33 9.19
C LEU A 166 14.72 -4.35 10.12
N ASP A 167 15.02 -4.74 11.34
CA ASP A 167 15.66 -3.83 12.30
C ASP A 167 17.10 -3.52 11.89
N SER A 168 17.82 -4.52 11.41
CA SER A 168 19.18 -4.36 10.87
C SER A 168 19.18 -3.47 9.61
N ILE A 169 18.24 -3.71 8.68
CA ILE A 169 18.10 -2.93 7.45
C ILE A 169 17.78 -1.47 7.76
N ILE A 170 16.82 -1.21 8.64
CA ILE A 170 16.45 0.14 9.06
C ILE A 170 17.65 0.86 9.69
N TYR A 171 18.32 0.20 10.64
CA TYR A 171 19.47 0.78 11.34
C TYR A 171 20.58 1.20 10.37
N LYS A 172 20.87 0.35 9.39
CA LYS A 172 21.94 0.58 8.39
C LYS A 172 21.61 1.69 7.40
N ASN A 173 20.33 1.83 6.99
CA ASN A 173 19.95 2.62 5.83
C ASN A 173 19.11 3.86 6.15
N LYS A 174 18.69 4.07 7.41
CA LYS A 174 17.90 5.27 7.78
C LYS A 174 18.70 6.54 7.62
N ASP A 175 18.05 7.58 7.11
CA ASP A 175 18.57 8.93 7.03
C ASP A 175 17.86 9.82 8.06
N ASN A 176 18.60 10.70 8.73
CA ASN A 176 18.05 11.62 9.72
C ASN A 176 17.54 12.93 9.07
N ASN A 177 17.98 13.24 7.86
CA ASN A 177 17.64 14.45 7.15
C ASN A 177 16.42 14.31 6.23
N ASN A 178 16.19 13.10 5.72
CA ASN A 178 15.13 12.79 4.79
C ASN A 178 13.94 12.10 5.47
N VAL A 179 12.80 12.09 4.79
CA VAL A 179 11.64 11.27 5.18
C VAL A 179 11.93 9.82 4.84
N ASN A 180 12.00 8.94 5.84
CA ASN A 180 12.23 7.52 5.62
C ASN A 180 10.94 6.77 5.35
N VAL A 181 10.89 6.05 4.23
CA VAL A 181 9.81 5.13 3.84
C VAL A 181 10.37 3.71 3.78
N LEU A 182 9.89 2.84 4.66
CA LEU A 182 10.24 1.42 4.65
C LEU A 182 9.40 0.68 3.61
N VAL A 183 10.06 -0.08 2.75
CA VAL A 183 9.47 -0.88 1.67
C VAL A 183 9.77 -2.34 1.98
N ALA A 184 8.75 -3.13 2.34
CA ALA A 184 8.87 -4.54 2.66
C ALA A 184 7.61 -5.29 2.23
N HIS A 185 7.69 -6.61 2.02
CA HIS A 185 6.53 -7.36 1.54
C HIS A 185 5.49 -7.59 2.64
N ALA A 186 5.86 -8.13 3.78
CA ALA A 186 4.93 -8.44 4.85
C ALA A 186 4.78 -7.31 5.88
N PRO A 187 3.58 -7.14 6.49
CA PRO A 187 3.32 -6.13 7.52
C PRO A 187 3.82 -6.58 8.91
N LEU A 188 5.13 -6.73 9.06
CA LEU A 188 5.78 -7.25 10.28
C LEU A 188 5.89 -6.23 11.42
N LYS A 189 5.72 -4.93 11.11
CA LYS A 189 5.77 -3.84 12.10
C LYS A 189 4.40 -3.18 12.24
N PHE A 190 4.05 -2.80 13.48
CA PHE A 190 2.92 -1.92 13.75
C PHE A 190 3.40 -0.46 13.80
N PRO A 191 2.55 0.57 13.63
CA PRO A 191 3.00 1.97 13.66
C PRO A 191 3.79 2.35 14.91
N SER A 192 3.45 1.81 16.09
CA SER A 192 4.19 2.03 17.34
C SER A 192 5.62 1.49 17.29
N ASP A 193 5.85 0.41 16.57
CA ASP A 193 7.19 -0.22 16.45
C ASP A 193 8.14 0.64 15.60
N LEU A 194 7.61 1.64 14.87
CA LEU A 194 8.36 2.54 14.00
C LEU A 194 8.81 3.84 14.67
N ILE A 195 8.38 4.11 15.92
CA ILE A 195 8.63 5.39 16.60
C ILE A 195 10.13 5.64 16.74
N ASP A 196 10.88 4.68 17.29
CA ASP A 196 12.31 4.83 17.56
C ASP A 196 13.20 4.61 16.31
N SER A 197 12.60 4.10 15.23
CA SER A 197 13.33 3.78 14.01
C SER A 197 13.50 4.96 13.05
N ASN A 198 12.85 6.10 13.30
CA ASN A 198 12.74 7.25 12.40
C ASN A 198 12.08 6.91 11.03
N ILE A 199 11.28 5.85 10.97
CA ILE A 199 10.47 5.53 9.79
C ILE A 199 9.15 6.30 9.87
N PHE A 200 8.81 7.03 8.82
CA PHE A 200 7.55 7.77 8.72
C PHE A 200 6.41 6.88 8.20
N LEU A 201 6.70 6.10 7.17
CA LEU A 201 5.73 5.24 6.51
C LEU A 201 6.35 3.88 6.19
N MET A 202 5.62 2.80 6.45
CA MET A 202 5.91 1.47 5.92
C MET A 202 4.88 1.12 4.84
N LEU A 203 5.36 0.67 3.68
CA LEU A 203 4.55 0.14 2.57
C LEU A 203 4.70 -1.37 2.51
N CYS A 204 3.59 -2.09 2.51
CA CYS A 204 3.58 -3.55 2.46
C CYS A 204 2.31 -4.13 1.81
N GLY A 205 2.32 -5.43 1.52
CA GLY A 205 1.25 -6.20 0.92
C GLY A 205 1.01 -7.54 1.62
N HIS A 206 1.20 -8.64 0.90
CA HIS A 206 1.18 -10.03 1.38
C HIS A 206 -0.19 -10.57 1.81
N THR A 207 -0.99 -9.80 2.51
CA THR A 207 -2.25 -10.28 3.13
C THR A 207 -3.39 -10.49 2.14
N HIS A 208 -3.30 -9.88 0.95
CA HIS A 208 -4.38 -9.81 -0.06
C HIS A 208 -5.73 -9.30 0.48
N GLY A 209 -5.74 -8.69 1.70
CA GLY A 209 -6.98 -8.43 2.43
C GLY A 209 -7.78 -9.72 2.67
N GLY A 210 -7.08 -10.88 2.76
CA GLY A 210 -7.63 -12.22 2.92
C GLY A 210 -8.36 -12.75 1.69
N GLN A 211 -8.29 -12.06 0.56
CA GLN A 211 -8.78 -12.37 -0.78
C GLN A 211 -10.21 -12.92 -0.86
N LEU A 212 -10.52 -14.04 -0.16
CA LEU A 212 -11.80 -14.74 -0.22
C LEU A 212 -12.42 -14.90 1.17
N PHE A 213 -13.71 -14.60 1.31
CA PHE A 213 -14.47 -15.01 2.49
C PHE A 213 -14.58 -16.55 2.53
N PRO A 214 -14.37 -17.20 3.70
CA PRO A 214 -14.14 -16.63 5.03
C PRO A 214 -12.66 -16.42 5.39
N PHE A 215 -11.70 -16.65 4.50
CA PHE A 215 -10.27 -16.50 4.80
C PHE A 215 -9.86 -15.09 5.22
N ASN A 216 -10.59 -14.05 4.78
CA ASN A 216 -10.38 -12.69 5.23
C ASN A 216 -10.64 -12.50 6.74
N VAL A 217 -11.52 -13.30 7.34
CA VAL A 217 -11.76 -13.29 8.79
C VAL A 217 -10.55 -13.89 9.53
N PHE A 218 -10.02 -15.02 9.02
CA PHE A 218 -8.81 -15.61 9.60
C PHE A 218 -7.60 -14.69 9.43
N ALA A 219 -7.37 -14.13 8.24
CA ALA A 219 -6.26 -13.22 7.99
C ALA A 219 -6.31 -11.98 8.89
N TYR A 220 -7.49 -11.46 9.22
CA TYR A 220 -7.66 -10.37 10.18
C TYR A 220 -7.14 -10.72 11.58
N PHE A 221 -7.41 -11.95 12.07
CA PHE A 221 -6.95 -12.37 13.40
C PHE A 221 -5.46 -12.69 13.46
N PHE A 222 -4.86 -13.13 12.35
CA PHE A 222 -3.45 -13.54 12.33
C PHE A 222 -2.48 -12.41 11.99
N ASN A 223 -2.95 -11.28 11.45
CA ASN A 223 -2.09 -10.15 11.09
C ASN A 223 -2.38 -8.94 11.98
N ARG A 224 -1.35 -8.39 12.62
CA ARG A 224 -1.45 -7.13 13.40
C ARG A 224 -1.91 -5.95 12.54
N CYS A 225 -1.40 -5.87 11.30
CA CYS A 225 -1.88 -4.96 10.27
C CYS A 225 -2.41 -5.80 9.10
N PHE A 226 -3.72 -5.70 8.83
CA PHE A 226 -4.39 -6.59 7.89
C PHE A 226 -4.56 -5.96 6.51
N LYS A 227 -5.13 -4.76 6.42
CA LYS A 227 -5.32 -3.99 5.19
C LYS A 227 -5.59 -2.52 5.46
N GLY A 228 -5.22 -1.65 4.53
CA GLY A 228 -5.44 -0.20 4.63
C GLY A 228 -4.37 0.52 5.44
N LEU A 229 -4.69 1.69 5.92
CA LEU A 229 -3.78 2.59 6.63
C LEU A 229 -3.95 2.45 8.15
N TYR A 230 -2.85 2.26 8.84
CA TYR A 230 -2.73 2.30 10.30
C TYR A 230 -1.82 3.46 10.69
N SER A 231 -2.09 4.09 11.84
CA SER A 231 -1.28 5.20 12.37
C SER A 231 -1.10 5.10 13.87
N THR A 232 -0.06 5.75 14.39
CA THR A 232 0.04 6.06 15.82
C THR A 232 -1.00 7.12 16.19
N THR A 233 -1.27 7.25 17.49
CA THR A 233 -2.16 8.29 18.06
C THR A 233 -1.44 9.62 18.26
N ASP A 234 -0.12 9.69 18.08
CA ASP A 234 0.65 10.93 18.19
C ASP A 234 0.44 11.79 16.94
N GLU A 235 -0.39 12.83 17.06
CA GLU A 235 -0.68 13.75 15.96
C GLU A 235 0.51 14.63 15.56
N LYS A 236 1.47 14.88 16.48
CA LYS A 236 2.63 15.73 16.20
C LYS A 236 3.70 15.02 15.38
N ASN A 237 3.84 13.70 15.58
CA ASN A 237 4.86 12.90 14.90
C ASN A 237 4.31 11.52 14.50
N PRO A 238 3.27 11.48 13.66
CA PRO A 238 2.60 10.22 13.32
C PRO A 238 3.52 9.27 12.57
N ARG A 239 3.33 7.97 12.80
CA ARG A 239 3.93 6.88 12.05
C ARG A 239 2.84 6.08 11.37
N PHE A 240 3.11 5.62 10.17
CA PHE A 240 2.10 4.97 9.34
C PHE A 240 2.57 3.61 8.85
N VAL A 241 1.63 2.67 8.78
CA VAL A 241 1.79 1.41 8.05
C VAL A 241 0.63 1.29 7.07
N TYR A 242 0.93 1.19 5.80
CA TYR A 242 -0.06 0.96 4.75
C TYR A 242 0.09 -0.45 4.18
N VAL A 243 -0.98 -1.24 4.28
CA VAL A 243 -1.06 -2.62 3.78
C VAL A 243 -1.96 -2.66 2.56
N SER A 244 -1.41 -2.98 1.40
CA SER A 244 -2.17 -3.18 0.16
C SER A 244 -2.97 -4.48 0.20
N GLU A 245 -4.14 -4.48 -0.45
CA GLU A 245 -4.91 -5.71 -0.72
C GLU A 245 -4.41 -6.44 -1.98
N GLY A 246 -3.36 -5.93 -2.63
CA GLY A 246 -2.75 -6.52 -3.82
C GLY A 246 -3.38 -6.08 -5.14
N VAL A 247 -2.56 -6.07 -6.19
CA VAL A 247 -2.96 -5.73 -7.57
C VAL A 247 -3.67 -6.88 -8.26
N ASN A 248 -3.16 -8.11 -8.09
CA ASN A 248 -3.78 -9.31 -8.63
C ASN A 248 -4.13 -10.29 -7.50
N THR A 249 -4.54 -11.48 -7.83
CA THR A 249 -4.93 -12.51 -6.86
C THR A 249 -3.88 -13.62 -6.81
N ALA A 250 -3.71 -14.23 -5.66
CA ALA A 250 -2.98 -15.47 -5.53
C ALA A 250 -3.91 -16.65 -5.87
N MET A 251 -3.39 -17.69 -6.49
CA MET A 251 -4.01 -19.00 -6.77
C MET A 251 -5.29 -18.96 -7.63
N VAL A 252 -6.36 -18.27 -7.20
CA VAL A 252 -7.65 -18.23 -7.91
C VAL A 252 -8.01 -16.79 -8.30
N PRO A 253 -8.50 -16.54 -9.54
CA PRO A 253 -8.77 -15.19 -10.03
C PRO A 253 -10.11 -14.64 -9.50
N MET A 254 -10.27 -14.64 -8.19
CA MET A 254 -11.50 -14.21 -7.51
C MET A 254 -11.20 -13.43 -6.24
N ARG A 255 -12.06 -12.44 -5.92
CA ARG A 255 -12.03 -11.68 -4.68
C ARG A 255 -13.42 -11.54 -4.07
N VAL A 256 -13.58 -11.98 -2.81
CA VAL A 256 -14.82 -11.83 -2.04
C VAL A 256 -14.46 -11.26 -0.66
N GLY A 257 -14.80 -9.97 -0.42
CA GLY A 257 -14.44 -9.27 0.82
C GLY A 257 -13.11 -8.52 0.77
N SER A 258 -12.42 -8.53 -0.38
CA SER A 258 -11.24 -7.72 -0.67
C SER A 258 -11.33 -7.13 -2.08
N HIS A 259 -10.39 -6.25 -2.46
CA HIS A 259 -10.41 -5.55 -3.73
C HIS A 259 -9.04 -5.58 -4.42
N ARG A 260 -9.03 -5.39 -5.73
CA ARG A 260 -7.85 -5.05 -6.50
C ARG A 260 -7.50 -3.58 -6.22
N ILE A 261 -6.35 -3.32 -5.56
CA ILE A 261 -6.01 -1.99 -5.06
C ILE A 261 -4.73 -1.44 -5.71
N PHE A 262 -4.81 -0.19 -6.11
CA PHE A 262 -3.70 0.68 -6.43
C PHE A 262 -3.62 1.75 -5.34
N GLY A 263 -2.57 1.75 -4.53
CA GLY A 263 -2.37 2.72 -3.45
C GLY A 263 -1.68 3.98 -3.97
N LEU A 264 -2.42 5.08 -4.12
CA LEU A 264 -1.83 6.38 -4.51
C LEU A 264 -1.62 7.23 -3.25
N ILE A 265 -0.38 7.23 -2.77
CA ILE A 265 0.00 7.89 -1.52
C ILE A 265 0.72 9.19 -1.85
N THR A 266 0.23 10.29 -1.31
CA THR A 266 0.88 11.58 -1.40
C THR A 266 1.51 11.92 -0.06
N ILE A 267 2.81 12.18 -0.02
CA ILE A 267 3.47 12.78 1.12
C ILE A 267 3.67 14.26 0.78
N GLU A 268 3.21 15.15 1.66
CA GLU A 268 3.38 16.59 1.49
C GLU A 268 3.86 17.25 2.78
N GLY A 269 4.66 18.28 2.61
CA GLY A 269 5.10 19.13 3.71
C GLY A 269 3.93 19.88 4.32
N GLU A 270 3.95 20.10 5.61
CA GLU A 270 3.11 21.12 6.20
C GLU A 270 3.57 22.49 5.65
N LYS A 271 2.62 23.27 5.13
CA LYS A 271 2.90 24.67 4.84
C LYS A 271 3.35 25.29 6.17
N LYS A 272 4.59 25.73 6.25
CA LYS A 272 4.95 26.68 7.32
C LYS A 272 4.02 27.88 7.12
N ILE A 273 3.04 28.03 8.00
CA ILE A 273 2.34 29.29 8.16
C ILE A 273 3.48 30.27 8.39
N ASP A 274 3.63 31.27 7.51
CA ASP A 274 4.71 32.24 7.63
C ASP A 274 4.58 32.92 8.99
N GLU A 275 5.38 32.49 9.96
CA GLU A 275 5.53 33.18 11.27
C GLU A 275 5.78 34.69 11.10
N LYS A 276 6.23 35.10 9.90
CA LYS A 276 6.32 36.48 9.50
C LYS A 276 4.97 37.17 9.29
N MET A 277 3.93 36.44 8.84
CA MET A 277 2.59 37.01 8.69
C MET A 277 1.86 37.12 10.03
N ASP A 278 2.01 36.14 10.91
CA ASP A 278 1.42 36.21 12.25
C ASP A 278 2.12 37.31 13.10
N ASN A 279 3.44 37.38 13.09
CA ASN A 279 4.19 38.49 13.71
C ASN A 279 3.91 39.84 13.06
N PHE A 280 3.58 39.89 11.77
CA PHE A 280 3.17 41.14 11.12
C PHE A 280 1.75 41.56 11.53
N ASN A 281 0.84 40.62 11.62
CA ASN A 281 -0.55 40.86 12.05
C ASN A 281 -0.59 41.23 13.55
N GLU A 282 0.15 40.55 14.44
CA GLU A 282 0.29 40.97 15.85
C GLU A 282 0.82 42.36 15.99
N LYS A 283 1.89 42.74 15.25
CA LYS A 283 2.43 44.08 15.28
C LYS A 283 1.48 45.14 14.70
N MET A 284 0.66 44.77 13.72
CA MET A 284 -0.37 45.68 13.20
C MET A 284 -1.50 45.89 14.19
N ASP A 285 -1.91 44.84 14.90
CA ASP A 285 -2.94 44.90 15.94
C ASP A 285 -2.46 45.66 17.17
N GLU A 286 -1.21 45.51 17.62
CA GLU A 286 -0.59 46.33 18.66
C GLU A 286 -0.52 47.80 18.26
N LYS A 287 -0.18 48.10 17.01
CA LYS A 287 -0.10 49.47 16.48
C LYS A 287 -1.51 50.10 16.37
N ASN A 288 -2.51 49.34 15.98
CA ASN A 288 -3.88 49.83 15.92
C ASN A 288 -4.45 50.11 17.33
N ASN A 289 -4.18 49.23 18.29
CA ASN A 289 -4.56 49.40 19.69
C ASN A 289 -3.89 50.66 20.34
N LEU A 290 -2.63 50.95 19.99
CA LEU A 290 -1.91 52.18 20.42
C LEU A 290 -2.48 53.45 19.78
N ILE A 291 -2.96 53.40 18.57
CA ILE A 291 -3.61 54.55 17.90
C ILE A 291 -5.00 54.79 18.49
N GLU A 292 -5.75 53.75 18.83
CA GLU A 292 -7.04 53.88 19.49
C GLU A 292 -6.91 54.46 20.93
N SER A 293 -5.90 54.03 21.71
CA SER A 293 -5.64 54.54 23.06
C SER A 293 -5.22 56.02 23.08
N ASN A 294 -4.42 56.47 22.11
CA ASN A 294 -3.98 57.85 21.99
C ASN A 294 -5.09 58.81 21.51
N ASN A 295 -6.13 58.31 20.83
CA ASN A 295 -7.30 59.11 20.42
C ASN A 295 -8.32 59.29 21.53
N PHE A 296 -8.20 58.58 22.66
CA PHE A 296 -9.08 58.75 23.84
C PHE A 296 -8.54 59.82 24.81
N ASP A 297 -7.26 60.14 24.79
CA ASP A 297 -6.65 61.13 25.72
C ASP A 297 -6.72 62.59 25.22
N GLU A 298 -7.16 62.85 23.98
CA GLU A 298 -7.32 64.23 23.45
C GLU A 298 -8.74 64.80 23.57
N LYS A 299 -9.63 64.15 24.33
CA LYS A 299 -11.03 64.59 24.48
C LYS A 299 -11.45 64.91 25.92
N TYR A 300 -10.57 65.44 26.77
CA TYR A 300 -10.99 66.05 28.04
C TYR A 300 -10.15 67.30 28.32
#